data_34f79e1f5263d4816a900bc9a38a6eb6
#
_entry.id   34f79e1f5263d4816a900bc9a38a6eb6
#
_cell.length_a   1.000
_cell.length_b   1.000
_cell.length_c   1.000
_cell.angle_alpha   90.00
_cell.angle_beta   90.00
_cell.angle_gamma   90.00
#
_symmetry.space_group_name_H-M   'P 1'
#
loop_
_entity.id
_entity.type
_entity.pdbx_description
1 polymer ?
#
loop_
_entity_poly.entity_id
_entity_poly.type
_entity_poly.pdbx_seq_one_letter_code
_entity_poly.pdbx_strand_id
1 'polypeptide(L)' 'MDLPTGTIKKLVADRGFGFIAAEDGKEFFFHRSGTEGDFDSLQGGEKVSFEVEASPKGPRAKSVRTL' A
#
# COMPACT_ATOMS: atom_id res chain seq x y z
N MET A 1 11.78 -14.06 6.06
CA MET A 1 12.17 -12.92 5.25
C MET A 1 11.23 -11.78 5.54
N ASP A 2 11.79 -10.60 5.67
CA ASP A 2 10.99 -9.44 6.03
C ASP A 2 10.32 -8.85 4.80
N LEU A 3 9.04 -8.54 4.93
CA LEU A 3 8.34 -7.82 3.88
C LEU A 3 8.76 -6.36 3.91
N PRO A 4 8.78 -5.69 2.75
CA PRO A 4 9.01 -4.26 2.75
C PRO A 4 7.91 -3.56 3.54
N THR A 5 8.30 -2.46 4.17
CA THR A 5 7.38 -1.67 4.96
C THR A 5 7.39 -0.22 4.48
N GLY A 6 6.32 0.48 4.77
CA GLY A 6 6.21 1.87 4.41
C GLY A 6 5.06 2.51 5.17
N THR A 7 4.73 3.73 4.76
CA THR A 7 3.65 4.48 5.38
C THR A 7 2.67 4.90 4.29
N ILE A 8 1.38 4.80 4.56
CA ILE A 8 0.37 5.24 3.61
C ILE A 8 0.48 6.77 3.49
N LYS A 9 0.80 7.24 2.30
CA LYS A 9 1.00 8.65 2.04
C LYS A 9 -0.29 9.33 1.60
N LYS A 10 -1.08 8.64 0.79
CA LYS A 10 -2.33 9.18 0.26
C LYS A 10 -3.32 8.05 0.12
N LEU A 11 -4.57 8.34 0.43
CA LEU A 11 -5.64 7.37 0.33
C LEU A 11 -6.82 8.01 -0.40
N VAL A 12 -7.29 7.34 -1.44
CA VAL A 12 -8.46 7.78 -2.20
C VAL A 12 -9.54 6.72 -1.98
N ALA A 13 -10.24 6.85 -0.86
CA ALA A 13 -11.15 5.81 -0.40
C ALA A 13 -12.34 5.62 -1.35
N ASP A 14 -12.84 6.70 -1.92
CA ASP A 14 -13.99 6.62 -2.83
C ASP A 14 -13.65 5.93 -4.15
N ARG A 15 -12.38 5.88 -4.52
CA ARG A 15 -11.93 5.18 -5.71
C ARG A 15 -11.25 3.85 -5.39
N GLY A 16 -10.99 3.60 -4.11
CA GLY A 16 -10.47 2.32 -3.66
C GLY A 16 -8.99 2.10 -3.94
N PHE A 17 -8.18 3.16 -3.89
CA PHE A 17 -6.74 3.01 -4.07
C PHE A 17 -5.98 4.01 -3.18
N GLY A 18 -4.67 3.84 -3.14
CA GLY A 18 -3.83 4.75 -2.39
C GLY A 18 -2.37 4.58 -2.77
N PHE A 19 -1.51 5.30 -2.08
CA PHE A 19 -0.07 5.28 -2.31
C PHE A 19 0.65 5.06 -1.00
N ILE A 20 1.70 4.23 -1.06
CA ILE A 20 2.55 3.92 0.08
C ILE A 20 3.92 4.51 -0.20
N ALA A 21 4.46 5.26 0.76
CA ALA A 21 5.85 5.72 0.71
C ALA A 21 6.68 4.69 1.45
N ALA A 22 7.50 3.95 0.72
CA ALA A 22 8.37 2.95 1.30
C ALA A 22 9.55 3.60 2.02
N GLU A 23 10.18 2.85 2.89
CA GLU A 23 11.28 3.38 3.70
C GLU A 23 12.50 3.78 2.87
N ASP A 24 12.64 3.20 1.68
CA ASP A 24 13.75 3.55 0.78
C ASP A 24 13.46 4.78 -0.08
N GLY A 25 12.33 5.45 0.15
CA GLY A 25 11.96 6.66 -0.59
C GLY A 25 11.13 6.42 -1.83
N LYS A 26 10.86 5.17 -2.18
CA LYS A 26 10.02 4.86 -3.33
C LYS A 26 8.56 4.91 -2.95
N GLU A 27 7.71 5.20 -3.94
CA GLU A 27 6.27 5.19 -3.76
C GLU A 27 5.66 4.06 -4.56
N PHE A 28 4.67 3.42 -3.97
CA PHE A 28 3.96 2.31 -4.61
C PHE A 28 2.48 2.56 -4.58
N PHE A 29 1.83 2.28 -5.69
CA PHE A 29 0.37 2.29 -5.79
C PHE A 29 -0.17 1.00 -5.19
N PHE A 30 -1.30 1.08 -4.51
CA PHE A 30 -2.02 -0.12 -4.07
C PHE A 30 -3.52 0.09 -4.24
N HIS A 31 -4.22 -1.01 -4.47
CA HIS A 31 -5.65 -1.02 -4.66
C HIS A 31 -6.32 -1.75 -3.50
N ARG A 32 -7.60 -1.43 -3.25
CA ARG A 32 -8.32 -2.09 -2.16
C ARG A 32 -8.33 -3.61 -2.29
N SER A 33 -8.33 -4.13 -3.52
CA SER A 33 -8.29 -5.58 -3.75
C SER A 33 -6.96 -6.20 -3.34
N GLY A 34 -5.91 -5.40 -3.23
CA GLY A 34 -4.60 -5.85 -2.79
C GLY A 34 -4.34 -5.60 -1.30
N THR A 35 -5.35 -5.22 -0.55
CA THR A 35 -5.23 -4.93 0.86
C THR A 35 -5.76 -6.11 1.66
N GLU A 36 -4.98 -6.59 2.61
CA GLU A 36 -5.46 -7.60 3.55
C GLU A 36 -6.05 -6.86 4.75
N GLY A 37 -7.28 -7.13 5.05
CA GLY A 37 -7.98 -6.43 6.09
C GLY A 37 -8.93 -5.40 5.51
N ASP A 38 -9.32 -4.44 6.31
CA ASP A 38 -10.37 -3.50 5.95
C ASP A 38 -9.79 -2.22 5.35
N PHE A 39 -9.85 -2.11 4.03
CA PHE A 39 -9.39 -0.92 3.34
C PHE A 39 -10.12 0.34 3.84
N ASP A 40 -11.40 0.22 4.13
CA ASP A 40 -12.21 1.37 4.53
C ASP A 40 -11.83 1.92 5.90
N SER A 41 -11.11 1.15 6.71
CA SER A 41 -10.64 1.63 8.00
C SER A 41 -9.33 2.40 7.91
N LEU A 42 -8.69 2.42 6.75
CA LEU A 42 -7.45 3.16 6.56
C LEU A 42 -7.72 4.65 6.43
N GLN A 43 -6.87 5.45 7.01
CA GLN A 43 -7.05 6.91 7.00
C GLN A 43 -5.87 7.65 6.39
N GLY A 44 -4.76 6.96 6.17
CA GLY A 44 -3.52 7.58 5.74
C GLY A 44 -2.61 7.81 6.94
N GLY A 45 -1.33 7.60 6.73
CA GLY A 45 -0.34 7.76 7.79
C GLY A 45 -0.04 6.49 8.56
N GLU A 46 -0.78 5.42 8.33
CA GLU A 46 -0.52 4.14 8.99
C GLU A 46 0.74 3.49 8.44
N LYS A 47 1.47 2.80 9.30
CA LYS A 47 2.56 1.95 8.84
C LYS A 47 2.00 0.62 8.37
N VAL A 48 2.49 0.17 7.24
CA VAL A 48 2.00 -1.06 6.62
C VAL A 48 3.17 -1.89 6.13
N SER A 49 2.93 -3.19 6.02
CA SER A 49 3.82 -4.08 5.28
C SER A 49 3.12 -4.46 3.98
N PHE A 50 3.88 -4.78 2.97
CA PHE A 50 3.31 -5.08 1.65
C PHE A 50 4.30 -5.90 0.86
N GLU A 51 3.82 -6.47 -0.25
CA GLU A 51 4.67 -7.13 -1.24
C GLU A 51 4.68 -6.30 -2.51
N VAL A 52 5.79 -6.33 -3.22
CA VAL A 52 5.91 -5.60 -4.48
C VAL A 52 5.61 -6.54 -5.64
N GLU A 53 4.74 -6.09 -6.53
CA GLU A 53 4.34 -6.87 -7.68
C GLU A 53 4.56 -6.03 -8.94
N ALA A 54 5.14 -6.66 -9.96
CA ALA A 54 5.30 -6.00 -11.24
C ALA A 54 3.94 -5.87 -11.93
N SER A 55 3.70 -4.73 -12.56
CA SER A 55 2.48 -4.50 -13.31
C SER A 55 2.79 -3.71 -14.57
N PRO A 56 1.88 -3.69 -15.55
CA PRO A 56 2.11 -2.92 -16.78
C PRO A 56 2.35 -1.43 -16.55
N LYS A 57 1.86 -0.90 -15.45
CA LYS A 57 2.05 0.51 -15.10
C LYS A 57 3.22 0.75 -14.16
N GLY A 58 3.98 -0.29 -13.86
CA GLY A 58 5.09 -0.22 -12.92
C GLY A 58 4.84 -1.05 -11.67
N PRO A 59 5.77 -1.03 -10.72
CA PRO A 59 5.60 -1.81 -9.50
C PRO A 59 4.43 -1.29 -8.68
N ARG A 60 3.69 -2.20 -8.07
CA ARG A 60 2.59 -1.86 -7.18
C ARG A 60 2.67 -2.71 -5.92
N ALA A 61 2.05 -2.24 -4.86
CA ALA A 61 1.99 -2.98 -3.61
C ALA A 61 0.78 -3.90 -3.60
N LYS A 62 0.94 -5.08 -3.02
CA LYS A 62 -0.15 -6.02 -2.80
C LYS A 62 0.00 -6.62 -1.41
N SER A 63 -1.01 -7.33 -0.95
CA SER A 63 -1.02 -7.93 0.39
C SER A 63 -0.68 -6.89 1.46
N VAL A 64 -1.21 -5.69 1.27
CA VAL A 64 -0.97 -4.57 2.17
C VAL A 64 -1.71 -4.81 3.48
N ARG A 65 -0.99 -4.71 4.59
CA ARG A 65 -1.60 -4.89 5.91
C ARG A 65 -0.98 -3.90 6.88
N THR A 66 -1.79 -3.41 7.79
CA THR A 66 -1.32 -2.53 8.84
C THR A 66 -0.47 -3.30 9.84
N LEU A 67 0.53 -2.63 10.35
CA LEU A 67 1.40 -3.20 11.37
C LEU A 67 0.84 -2.99 12.77
#